data_49c72fa6530c344ebfa3ac2b08f52f1a
#
_entry.id   49c72fa6530c344ebfa3ac2b08f52f1a
#
_cell.length_a   1.000
_cell.length_b   1.000
_cell.length_c   1.000
_cell.angle_alpha   90.00
_cell.angle_beta   90.00
_cell.angle_gamma   90.00
#
_symmetry.space_group_name_H-M   'P 1'
#
loop_
_entity.id
_entity.type
_entity.pdbx_description
1 polymer ?
#
loop_
_entity_poly.entity_id
_entity_poly.type
_entity_poly.pdbx_seq_one_letter_code
_entity_poly.pdbx_strand_id
1 'polypeptide(L)'
;MTAEKKQLGILLVDDDKFLLDMYSLKFKKSDFDVDISSSTENAYEKLKSGENYDVILLDIIMPGMDGIELLTKIRGEKLSEKSIIIMLTNQADDYDKAKSLGVDGYIIKATTIPSEVVEKVLTIYKNKKK
;
A
#
# COMPACT_ATOMS: atom_id res chain seq x y z
N MET A 1 5.56 -12.32 31.02
CA MET A 1 5.59 -11.24 30.09
C MET A 1 4.59 -11.45 28.97
N THR A 2 3.78 -10.50 28.73
CA THR A 2 2.84 -10.58 27.66
C THR A 2 3.49 -10.19 26.36
N ALA A 3 3.24 -10.97 25.35
CA ALA A 3 3.67 -10.56 24.02
C ALA A 3 2.91 -9.30 23.65
N GLU A 4 3.65 -8.27 23.36
CA GLU A 4 3.07 -7.04 22.86
C GLU A 4 2.39 -7.32 21.55
N LYS A 5 1.16 -6.84 21.42
CA LYS A 5 0.49 -6.93 20.14
C LYS A 5 1.12 -5.91 19.21
N LYS A 6 1.88 -6.40 18.26
CA LYS A 6 2.58 -5.53 17.34
C LYS A 6 1.59 -4.91 16.36
N GLN A 7 1.66 -3.60 16.22
CA GLN A 7 0.88 -2.91 15.20
C GLN A 7 1.39 -3.27 13.82
N LEU A 8 0.48 -3.41 12.87
CA LEU A 8 0.86 -3.58 11.48
C LEU A 8 1.29 -2.24 10.92
N GLY A 9 2.43 -2.22 10.26
CA GLY A 9 2.92 -1.02 9.60
C GLY A 9 2.39 -0.93 8.18
N ILE A 10 1.91 0.24 7.79
CA ILE A 10 1.41 0.45 6.44
C ILE A 10 2.01 1.73 5.85
N LEU A 11 2.43 1.64 4.58
CA LEU A 11 2.83 2.80 3.82
C LEU A 11 1.72 3.12 2.83
N LEU A 12 1.18 4.33 2.93
CA LEU A 12 0.15 4.83 2.00
C LEU A 12 0.81 5.72 0.97
N VAL A 13 0.67 5.40 -0.31
CA VAL A 13 1.29 6.16 -1.40
C VAL A 13 0.20 6.70 -2.31
N ASP A 14 0.02 8.02 -2.28
CA ASP A 14 -1.01 8.70 -3.07
C ASP A 14 -0.61 10.18 -3.16
N ASP A 15 -0.81 10.82 -4.32
CA ASP A 15 -0.46 12.23 -4.45
C ASP A 15 -1.58 13.16 -3.98
N ASP A 16 -2.76 12.63 -3.70
CA ASP A 16 -3.88 13.42 -3.19
C ASP A 16 -3.79 13.50 -1.66
N LYS A 17 -3.38 14.67 -1.17
CA LYS A 17 -3.19 14.85 0.27
C LYS A 17 -4.47 14.66 1.08
N PHE A 18 -5.60 15.06 0.52
CA PHE A 18 -6.88 14.87 1.21
C PHE A 18 -7.15 13.40 1.43
N LEU A 19 -6.94 12.58 0.40
CA LEU A 19 -7.13 11.13 0.52
C LEU A 19 -6.12 10.51 1.46
N LEU A 20 -4.85 10.95 1.40
CA LEU A 20 -3.83 10.44 2.33
C LEU A 20 -4.23 10.71 3.78
N ASP A 21 -4.70 11.92 4.07
CA ASP A 21 -5.12 12.26 5.44
C ASP A 21 -6.31 11.41 5.87
N MET A 22 -7.28 11.24 4.98
CA MET A 22 -8.48 10.47 5.28
C MET A 22 -8.15 9.00 5.54
N TYR A 23 -7.39 8.36 4.65
CA TYR A 23 -7.02 6.96 4.83
C TYR A 23 -6.10 6.78 6.03
N SER A 24 -5.16 7.71 6.23
CA SER A 24 -4.26 7.68 7.38
C SER A 24 -5.07 7.62 8.68
N LEU A 25 -6.08 8.47 8.80
CA LEU A 25 -6.92 8.51 9.97
C LEU A 25 -7.67 7.18 10.17
N LYS A 26 -8.21 6.63 9.08
CA LYS A 26 -8.95 5.36 9.16
C LYS A 26 -8.05 4.20 9.57
N PHE A 27 -6.85 4.12 9.01
CA PHE A 27 -5.93 3.05 9.37
C PHE A 27 -5.40 3.19 10.80
N LYS A 28 -5.14 4.42 11.23
CA LYS A 28 -4.73 4.65 12.62
C LYS A 28 -5.80 4.20 13.61
N LYS A 29 -7.06 4.44 13.30
CA LYS A 29 -8.16 3.99 14.15
C LYS A 29 -8.27 2.48 14.22
N SER A 30 -7.71 1.79 13.25
CA SER A 30 -7.69 0.32 13.21
C SER A 30 -6.35 -0.23 13.69
N ASP A 31 -5.62 0.55 14.46
CA ASP A 31 -4.37 0.16 15.11
C ASP A 31 -3.21 -0.10 14.16
N PHE A 32 -3.20 0.56 13.00
CA PHE A 32 -2.02 0.52 12.13
C PHE A 32 -1.04 1.62 12.51
N ASP A 33 0.23 1.31 12.34
CA ASP A 33 1.30 2.30 12.37
C ASP A 33 1.44 2.83 10.94
N VAL A 34 1.01 4.07 10.73
CA VAL A 34 0.86 4.63 9.37
C VAL A 34 2.01 5.53 9.01
N ASP A 35 2.58 5.30 7.84
CA ASP A 35 3.50 6.23 7.19
C ASP A 35 2.91 6.61 5.84
N ILE A 36 3.21 7.79 5.35
CA ILE A 36 2.66 8.27 4.09
C ILE A 36 3.75 8.76 3.16
N SER A 37 3.50 8.64 1.86
CA SER A 37 4.31 9.23 0.82
C SER A 37 3.40 9.87 -0.21
N SER A 38 3.65 11.14 -0.51
CA SER A 38 2.84 11.85 -1.51
C SER A 38 3.41 11.74 -2.92
N SER A 39 4.49 10.99 -3.08
CA SER A 39 5.08 10.72 -4.39
C SER A 39 5.68 9.32 -4.41
N THR A 40 5.74 8.75 -5.59
CA THR A 40 6.37 7.44 -5.78
C THR A 40 7.88 7.52 -5.56
N GLU A 41 8.50 8.64 -5.89
CA GLU A 41 9.93 8.84 -5.65
C GLU A 41 10.24 8.81 -4.16
N ASN A 42 9.44 9.48 -3.35
CA ASN A 42 9.62 9.47 -1.90
C ASN A 42 9.41 8.06 -1.32
N ALA A 43 8.39 7.35 -1.80
CA ALA A 43 8.13 5.98 -1.39
C ALA A 43 9.32 5.08 -1.74
N TYR A 44 9.84 5.22 -2.94
CA TYR A 44 10.97 4.43 -3.40
C TYR A 44 12.19 4.66 -2.49
N GLU A 45 12.48 5.93 -2.16
CA GLU A 45 13.60 6.25 -1.28
C GLU A 45 13.44 5.63 0.10
N LYS A 46 12.24 5.67 0.65
CA LYS A 46 11.97 5.03 1.95
C LYS A 46 12.26 3.55 1.91
N LEU A 47 11.82 2.88 0.85
CA LEU A 47 12.03 1.44 0.71
C LEU A 47 13.51 1.11 0.49
N LYS A 48 14.21 1.93 -0.26
CA LYS A 48 15.65 1.74 -0.46
C LYS A 48 16.45 1.96 0.81
N SER A 49 15.99 2.83 1.68
CA SER A 49 16.68 3.06 2.95
C SER A 49 16.46 1.94 3.97
N GLY A 50 15.62 0.98 3.64
CA GLY A 50 15.41 -0.19 4.48
C GLY A 50 14.24 -0.09 5.43
N GLU A 51 13.38 0.92 5.28
CA GLU A 51 12.16 0.98 6.09
C GLU A 51 11.25 -0.18 5.75
N ASN A 52 10.72 -0.82 6.76
CA ASN A 52 9.91 -2.02 6.62
C ASN A 52 8.45 -1.74 6.93
N TYR A 53 7.59 -2.26 6.08
CA TYR A 53 6.14 -2.18 6.27
C TYR A 53 5.55 -3.57 6.08
N ASP A 54 4.44 -3.82 6.76
CA ASP A 54 3.68 -5.05 6.53
C ASP A 54 2.86 -4.92 5.25
N VAL A 55 2.37 -3.72 4.96
CA VAL A 55 1.51 -3.44 3.80
C VAL A 55 2.00 -2.17 3.10
N ILE A 56 2.01 -2.21 1.78
CA ILE A 56 2.19 -1.01 0.96
C ILE A 56 0.92 -0.83 0.15
N LEU A 57 0.24 0.28 0.35
CA LEU A 57 -1.00 0.60 -0.36
C LEU A 57 -0.69 1.69 -1.37
N LEU A 58 -0.83 1.40 -2.65
CA LEU A 58 -0.20 2.16 -3.72
C LEU A 58 -1.19 2.57 -4.80
N ASP A 59 -1.26 3.86 -5.08
CA ASP A 59 -2.03 4.35 -6.23
C ASP A 59 -1.22 4.20 -7.51
N ILE A 60 -1.90 4.05 -8.63
CA ILE A 60 -1.24 3.91 -9.94
C ILE A 60 -1.00 5.27 -10.57
N ILE A 61 -2.02 6.12 -10.62
CA ILE A 61 -1.92 7.40 -11.33
C ILE A 61 -1.27 8.44 -10.43
N MET A 62 0.00 8.71 -10.71
CA MET A 62 0.77 9.69 -9.95
C MET A 62 1.71 10.44 -10.89
N PRO A 63 2.00 11.71 -10.63
CA PRO A 63 2.95 12.48 -11.45
C PRO A 63 4.33 11.84 -11.42
N GLY A 64 5.06 11.94 -12.52
CA GLY A 64 6.38 11.35 -12.64
C GLY A 64 6.30 9.84 -12.75
N MET A 65 7.00 9.13 -11.87
CA MET A 65 6.94 7.67 -11.84
C MET A 65 5.56 7.25 -11.33
N ASP A 66 4.83 6.45 -12.11
CA ASP A 66 3.52 5.97 -11.66
C ASP A 66 3.63 4.74 -10.76
N GLY A 67 2.48 4.28 -10.23
CA GLY A 67 2.48 3.16 -9.30
C GLY A 67 2.93 1.84 -9.91
N ILE A 68 2.65 1.62 -11.19
CA ILE A 68 3.10 0.40 -11.88
C ILE A 68 4.62 0.42 -12.02
N GLU A 69 5.19 1.57 -12.37
CA GLU A 69 6.64 1.71 -12.46
C GLU A 69 7.30 1.49 -11.10
N LEU A 70 6.70 2.03 -10.03
CA LEU A 70 7.21 1.82 -8.69
C LEU A 70 7.15 0.33 -8.31
N LEU A 71 6.03 -0.32 -8.59
CA LEU A 71 5.88 -1.75 -8.32
C LEU A 71 6.95 -2.55 -9.05
N THR A 72 7.21 -2.21 -10.31
CA THR A 72 8.25 -2.88 -11.11
C THR A 72 9.62 -2.72 -10.45
N LYS A 73 9.94 -1.51 -9.98
CA LYS A 73 11.21 -1.27 -9.29
C LYS A 73 11.30 -2.05 -7.98
N ILE A 74 10.23 -2.05 -7.20
CA ILE A 74 10.20 -2.78 -5.93
C ILE A 74 10.49 -4.26 -6.16
N ARG A 75 9.82 -4.86 -7.13
CA ARG A 75 10.01 -6.29 -7.43
C ARG A 75 11.39 -6.55 -8.03
N GLY A 76 11.81 -5.72 -8.99
CA GLY A 76 13.12 -5.89 -9.67
C GLY A 76 14.31 -5.74 -8.75
N GLU A 77 14.22 -4.85 -7.79
CA GLU A 77 15.30 -4.59 -6.83
C GLU A 77 15.12 -5.37 -5.54
N LYS A 78 14.08 -6.18 -5.46
CA LYS A 78 13.78 -7.01 -4.27
C LYS A 78 13.65 -6.20 -2.99
N LEU A 79 13.04 -5.04 -3.09
CA LEU A 79 12.80 -4.19 -1.94
C LEU A 79 11.55 -4.67 -1.21
N SER A 80 11.59 -4.58 0.12
CA SER A 80 10.42 -4.86 0.97
C SER A 80 9.75 -6.20 0.64
N GLU A 81 10.57 -7.25 0.49
CA GLU A 81 10.07 -8.54 0.02
C GLU A 81 9.01 -9.16 0.93
N LYS A 82 9.03 -8.83 2.21
CA LYS A 82 8.06 -9.37 3.16
C LYS A 82 6.76 -8.58 3.22
N SER A 83 6.71 -7.43 2.56
CA SER A 83 5.51 -6.60 2.55
C SER A 83 4.52 -7.13 1.52
N ILE A 84 3.23 -7.07 1.85
CA ILE A 84 2.23 -7.25 0.82
C ILE A 84 2.00 -5.91 0.13
N ILE A 85 1.74 -5.94 -1.16
CA ILE A 85 1.50 -4.73 -1.95
C ILE A 85 0.09 -4.79 -2.51
N ILE A 86 -0.69 -3.76 -2.22
CA ILE A 86 -2.08 -3.67 -2.66
C ILE A 86 -2.23 -2.38 -3.45
N MET A 87 -2.81 -2.48 -4.65
CA MET A 87 -3.16 -1.28 -5.40
C MET A 87 -4.46 -0.71 -4.88
N LEU A 88 -4.49 0.61 -4.66
CA LEU A 88 -5.70 1.34 -4.31
C LEU A 88 -5.84 2.48 -5.29
N THR A 89 -6.69 2.32 -6.30
CA THR A 89 -6.69 3.20 -7.46
C THR A 89 -8.05 3.23 -8.13
N ASN A 90 -8.28 4.23 -8.96
CA ASN A 90 -9.45 4.24 -9.84
C ASN A 90 -9.14 3.68 -11.22
N GLN A 91 -7.90 3.22 -11.43
CA GLN A 91 -7.45 2.74 -12.74
C GLN A 91 -7.69 1.24 -12.86
N ALA A 92 -8.86 0.85 -13.39
CA ALA A 92 -9.21 -0.56 -13.51
C ALA A 92 -8.45 -1.26 -14.63
N ASP A 93 -8.03 -0.52 -15.67
CA ASP A 93 -7.42 -1.09 -16.85
C ASP A 93 -6.05 -1.72 -16.59
N ASP A 94 -5.40 -1.37 -15.49
CA ASP A 94 -4.07 -1.89 -15.17
C ASP A 94 -4.10 -3.13 -14.29
N TYR A 95 -5.28 -3.71 -14.07
CA TYR A 95 -5.41 -4.87 -13.18
C TYR A 95 -4.52 -6.03 -13.61
N ASP A 96 -4.58 -6.40 -14.88
CA ASP A 96 -3.82 -7.56 -15.37
C ASP A 96 -2.31 -7.32 -15.26
N LYS A 97 -1.88 -6.10 -15.55
CA LYS A 97 -0.47 -5.75 -15.47
C LYS A 97 0.02 -5.79 -14.03
N ALA A 98 -0.74 -5.22 -13.10
CA ALA A 98 -0.38 -5.25 -11.69
C ALA A 98 -0.32 -6.69 -11.18
N LYS A 99 -1.29 -7.50 -11.58
CA LYS A 99 -1.32 -8.90 -11.17
C LYS A 99 -0.11 -9.67 -11.69
N SER A 100 0.29 -9.41 -12.93
CA SER A 100 1.47 -10.07 -13.51
C SER A 100 2.75 -9.68 -12.76
N LEU A 101 2.78 -8.52 -12.12
CA LEU A 101 3.91 -8.07 -11.32
C LEU A 101 3.83 -8.55 -9.87
N GLY A 102 2.86 -9.40 -9.55
CA GLY A 102 2.77 -10.03 -8.24
C GLY A 102 2.14 -9.17 -7.16
N VAL A 103 1.24 -8.25 -7.52
CA VAL A 103 0.51 -7.49 -6.53
C VAL A 103 -0.42 -8.44 -5.76
N ASP A 104 -0.58 -8.17 -4.47
CA ASP A 104 -1.34 -9.05 -3.58
C ASP A 104 -2.82 -8.71 -3.52
N GLY A 105 -3.19 -7.51 -3.95
CA GLY A 105 -4.58 -7.08 -3.98
C GLY A 105 -4.76 -5.85 -4.85
N TYR A 106 -6.01 -5.60 -5.23
CA TYR A 106 -6.35 -4.50 -6.13
C TYR A 106 -7.72 -3.98 -5.71
N ILE A 107 -7.77 -2.74 -5.28
CA ILE A 107 -9.00 -2.13 -4.75
C ILE A 107 -9.32 -0.89 -5.58
N ILE A 108 -10.56 -0.76 -6.02
CA ILE A 108 -11.01 0.39 -6.80
C ILE A 108 -11.57 1.44 -5.84
N LYS A 109 -10.95 2.62 -5.79
CA LYS A 109 -11.33 3.71 -4.88
C LYS A 109 -12.80 4.12 -5.02
N ALA A 110 -13.27 4.28 -6.25
CA ALA A 110 -14.59 4.84 -6.52
C ALA A 110 -15.72 3.95 -6.02
N THR A 111 -15.47 2.66 -5.85
CA THR A 111 -16.52 1.70 -5.46
C THR A 111 -16.30 1.13 -4.06
N THR A 112 -15.36 1.66 -3.30
CA THR A 112 -14.99 1.11 -2.00
C THR A 112 -14.86 2.25 -0.98
N ILE A 113 -15.73 2.28 0.02
CA ILE A 113 -15.66 3.33 1.04
C ILE A 113 -14.45 3.08 1.95
N PRO A 114 -13.93 4.13 2.63
CA PRO A 114 -12.68 3.99 3.39
C PRO A 114 -12.67 2.90 4.45
N SER A 115 -13.78 2.69 5.16
CA SER A 115 -13.82 1.61 6.16
C SER A 115 -13.73 0.23 5.50
N GLU A 116 -14.28 0.08 4.30
CA GLU A 116 -14.15 -1.17 3.54
C GLU A 116 -12.73 -1.38 3.03
N VAL A 117 -12.02 -0.28 2.70
CA VAL A 117 -10.63 -0.38 2.29
C VAL A 117 -9.81 -1.01 3.43
N VAL A 118 -9.99 -0.53 4.65
CA VAL A 118 -9.29 -1.08 5.82
C VAL A 118 -9.60 -2.57 5.97
N GLU A 119 -10.88 -2.95 5.88
CA GLU A 119 -11.28 -4.35 6.02
C GLU A 119 -10.69 -5.23 4.93
N LYS A 120 -10.69 -4.75 3.69
CA LYS A 120 -10.10 -5.51 2.58
C LYS A 120 -8.61 -5.70 2.76
N VAL A 121 -7.91 -4.65 3.20
CA VAL A 121 -6.48 -4.74 3.46
C VAL A 121 -6.20 -5.78 4.54
N LEU A 122 -6.95 -5.75 5.64
CA LEU A 122 -6.78 -6.73 6.71
C LEU A 122 -7.05 -8.15 6.23
N THR A 123 -8.09 -8.35 5.44
CA THR A 123 -8.43 -9.67 4.90
C THR A 123 -7.31 -10.18 3.99
N ILE A 124 -6.82 -9.33 3.10
CA ILE A 124 -5.75 -9.72 2.19
C ILE A 124 -4.49 -10.06 2.98
N TYR A 125 -4.15 -9.23 3.95
CA TYR A 125 -2.97 -9.46 4.78
C TYR A 125 -3.05 -10.81 5.51
N LYS A 126 -4.18 -11.08 6.15
CA LYS A 126 -4.35 -12.33 6.90
C LYS A 126 -4.26 -13.55 6.00
N ASN A 127 -4.83 -13.45 4.81
CA ASN A 127 -4.80 -14.57 3.87
C ASN A 127 -3.38 -14.85 3.36
N LYS A 128 -2.60 -13.81 3.16
CA LYS A 128 -1.23 -13.97 2.65
C LYS A 128 -0.26 -14.44 3.73
N LYS A 129 -0.55 -14.17 4.98
CA LYS A 129 0.35 -14.51 6.10
C LYS A 129 -0.02 -15.83 6.78
N LYS A 130 -0.98 -16.53 6.26
CA LYS A 130 -1.32 -17.86 6.79
C LYS A 130 -0.19 -18.85 6.57
#